data_2d6d399d871b3ba2a5127570a3f0a45a
#
_entry.id   2d6d399d871b3ba2a5127570a3f0a45a
#
_cell.length_a   1.000
_cell.length_b   1.000
_cell.length_c   1.000
_cell.angle_alpha   90.00
_cell.angle_beta   90.00
_cell.angle_gamma   90.00
#
_symmetry.space_group_name_H-M   'P 1'
#
loop_
_entity.id
_entity.type
_entity.pdbx_description
1 polymer ?
#
loop_
_entity_poly.entity_id
_entity_poly.type
_entity_poly.pdbx_seq_one_letter_code
_entity_poly.pdbx_strand_id
1 'polypeptide(L)'
;IVFNNLFTITNMPIARFGSQLISDKKFDDYMNLLKENFNKNSLNNIMCKSLISVDYQGYVYDCDFNQMLKLNIESFKKTHISELEDDIISKKINTGDHCYGCSAGSGSSCGGSLV
;
A
#
# COMPACT_ATOMS: atom_id res chain seq x y z
N ILE A 1 -8.22 -28.38 7.72
CA ILE A 1 -6.80 -28.16 7.51
C ILE A 1 -6.16 -27.89 8.85
N VAL A 2 -5.13 -28.65 9.19
CA VAL A 2 -4.35 -28.46 10.43
C VAL A 2 -3.04 -27.76 10.04
N PHE A 3 -2.70 -26.66 10.72
CA PHE A 3 -1.47 -25.91 10.50
C PHE A 3 -0.90 -25.44 11.85
N ASN A 4 0.40 -25.26 11.92
CA ASN A 4 1.09 -24.86 13.16
C ASN A 4 1.12 -23.33 13.33
N ASN A 5 1.20 -22.58 12.24
CA ASN A 5 1.26 -21.12 12.25
C ASN A 5 0.44 -20.55 11.10
N LEU A 6 -0.20 -19.43 11.35
CA LEU A 6 -0.88 -18.63 10.34
C LEU A 6 -0.20 -17.26 10.26
N PHE A 7 0.29 -16.92 9.07
CA PHE A 7 0.86 -15.60 8.79
C PHE A 7 -0.06 -14.83 7.86
N THR A 8 -0.47 -13.65 8.29
CA THR A 8 -1.16 -12.71 7.43
C THR A 8 -0.13 -11.94 6.62
N ILE A 9 -0.08 -12.16 5.32
CA ILE A 9 0.89 -11.54 4.42
C ILE A 9 0.41 -10.24 3.79
N THR A 10 -0.87 -9.92 3.89
CA THR A 10 -1.44 -8.64 3.48
C THR A 10 -2.69 -8.33 4.29
N ASN A 11 -2.88 -7.06 4.62
CA ASN A 11 -3.99 -6.54 5.40
C ASN A 11 -4.64 -5.31 4.74
N MET A 12 -4.35 -5.10 3.47
CA MET A 12 -4.77 -3.93 2.71
C MET A 12 -6.29 -3.95 2.45
N PRO A 13 -7.06 -2.95 2.94
CA PRO A 13 -8.52 -2.91 2.79
C PRO A 13 -8.95 -2.39 1.42
N ILE A 14 -8.49 -3.02 0.36
CA ILE A 14 -8.80 -2.68 -1.04
C ILE A 14 -9.27 -3.90 -1.82
N ALA A 15 -9.75 -3.69 -3.05
CA ALA A 15 -10.18 -4.72 -3.97
C ALA A 15 -11.17 -5.71 -3.30
N ARG A 16 -10.94 -7.00 -3.40
CA ARG A 16 -11.83 -8.03 -2.86
C ARG A 16 -12.02 -7.94 -1.36
N PHE A 17 -10.95 -7.75 -0.62
CA PHE A 17 -11.01 -7.64 0.84
C PHE A 17 -11.75 -6.38 1.27
N GLY A 18 -11.47 -5.24 0.65
CA GLY A 18 -12.23 -4.01 0.88
C GLY A 18 -13.73 -4.17 0.59
N SER A 19 -14.08 -4.80 -0.52
CA SER A 19 -15.47 -5.09 -0.88
C SER A 19 -16.16 -6.01 0.14
N GLN A 20 -15.46 -7.03 0.63
CA GLN A 20 -15.98 -7.93 1.65
C GLN A 20 -16.23 -7.19 2.98
N LEU A 21 -15.29 -6.35 3.40
CA LEU A 21 -15.46 -5.53 4.61
C LEU A 21 -16.68 -4.59 4.51
N ILE A 22 -16.89 -3.98 3.35
CA ILE A 22 -18.06 -3.13 3.10
C ILE A 22 -19.35 -3.95 3.16
N SER A 23 -19.37 -5.11 2.50
CA SER A 23 -20.51 -6.02 2.48
C SER A 23 -20.91 -6.48 3.88
N ASP A 24 -19.93 -6.75 4.73
CA ASP A 24 -20.10 -7.19 6.11
C ASP A 24 -20.33 -6.03 7.08
N LYS A 25 -20.35 -4.80 6.60
CA LYS A 25 -20.46 -3.55 7.41
C LYS A 25 -19.35 -3.41 8.46
N LYS A 26 -18.15 -3.91 8.14
CA LYS A 26 -16.97 -3.91 9.02
C LYS A 26 -15.83 -3.02 8.54
N PHE A 27 -16.03 -2.29 7.45
CA PHE A 27 -14.96 -1.48 6.85
C PHE A 27 -14.46 -0.39 7.80
N ASP A 28 -15.37 0.36 8.42
CA ASP A 28 -15.00 1.45 9.33
C ASP A 28 -14.32 0.93 10.60
N ASP A 29 -14.83 -0.17 11.16
CA ASP A 29 -14.20 -0.81 12.32
C ASP A 29 -12.79 -1.29 12.00
N TYR A 30 -12.59 -1.88 10.82
CA TYR A 30 -11.28 -2.33 10.36
C TYR A 30 -10.32 -1.16 10.14
N MET A 31 -10.78 -0.08 9.52
CA MET A 31 -9.98 1.13 9.32
C MET A 31 -9.58 1.78 10.65
N ASN A 32 -10.50 1.81 11.62
CA ASN A 32 -10.19 2.29 12.97
C ASN A 32 -9.14 1.41 13.64
N LEU A 33 -9.26 0.09 13.53
CA LEU A 33 -8.26 -0.85 14.04
C LEU A 33 -6.87 -0.57 13.46
N LEU A 34 -6.75 -0.34 12.15
CA LEU A 34 -5.48 -0.01 11.51
C LEU A 34 -4.91 1.32 12.03
N LYS A 35 -5.75 2.34 12.17
CA LYS A 35 -5.35 3.67 12.67
C LYS A 35 -4.87 3.62 14.12
N GLU A 36 -5.57 2.89 14.97
CA GLU A 36 -5.22 2.70 16.39
C GLU A 36 -3.90 1.95 16.57
N ASN A 37 -3.56 1.07 15.63
CA ASN A 37 -2.32 0.31 15.63
C ASN A 37 -1.22 0.93 14.75
N PHE A 38 -1.35 2.19 14.39
CA PHE A 38 -0.32 2.90 13.63
C PHE A 38 1.05 2.79 14.32
N ASN A 39 2.04 2.35 13.58
CA ASN A 39 3.40 2.14 14.06
C ASN A 39 4.39 2.98 13.23
N LYS A 40 4.86 4.06 13.82
CA LYS A 40 5.82 4.96 13.15
C LYS A 40 7.11 4.24 12.73
N ASN A 41 7.53 3.22 13.47
CA ASN A 41 8.75 2.46 13.14
C ASN A 41 8.60 1.68 11.84
N SER A 42 7.38 1.22 11.51
CA SER A 42 7.10 0.54 10.23
C SER A 42 7.36 1.43 9.02
N LEU A 43 7.28 2.75 9.16
CA LEU A 43 7.52 3.69 8.06
C LEU A 43 8.96 3.67 7.54
N ASN A 44 9.91 3.16 8.32
CA ASN A 44 11.30 3.09 7.88
C ASN A 44 11.51 2.03 6.80
N ASN A 45 10.67 0.99 6.79
CA ASN A 45 10.83 -0.20 5.96
C ASN A 45 9.72 -0.37 4.90
N ILE A 46 8.86 0.64 4.69
CA ILE A 46 7.84 0.56 3.66
C ILE A 46 8.45 0.64 2.26
N MET A 47 7.99 -0.25 1.39
CA MET A 47 8.55 -0.45 0.05
C MET A 47 8.41 0.78 -0.86
N CYS A 48 7.34 1.54 -0.73
CA CYS A 48 7.08 2.72 -1.56
C CYS A 48 8.14 3.84 -1.43
N LYS A 49 9.04 3.74 -0.46
CA LYS A 49 10.18 4.66 -0.33
C LYS A 49 11.34 4.35 -1.29
N SER A 50 11.44 3.12 -1.76
CA SER A 50 12.60 2.63 -2.51
C SER A 50 12.24 1.93 -3.82
N LEU A 51 10.95 1.79 -4.12
CA LEU A 51 10.50 1.17 -5.37
C LEU A 51 9.43 2.04 -6.05
N ILE A 52 9.23 1.75 -7.31
CA ILE A 52 8.10 2.21 -8.10
C ILE A 52 7.39 0.99 -8.69
N SER A 53 6.10 1.12 -8.96
CA SER A 53 5.31 0.14 -9.68
C SER A 53 5.01 0.67 -11.08
N VAL A 54 5.11 -0.18 -12.10
CA VAL A 54 4.88 0.19 -13.49
C VAL A 54 3.80 -0.73 -14.05
N ASP A 55 2.74 -0.16 -14.62
CA ASP A 55 1.71 -0.96 -15.26
C ASP A 55 2.13 -1.45 -16.65
N TYR A 56 1.29 -2.31 -17.25
CA TYR A 56 1.59 -2.89 -18.56
C TYR A 56 1.63 -1.86 -19.71
N GLN A 57 1.11 -0.66 -19.49
CA GLN A 57 1.17 0.45 -20.45
C GLN A 57 2.38 1.37 -20.22
N GLY A 58 3.18 1.11 -19.17
CA GLY A 58 4.34 1.90 -18.82
C GLY A 58 4.08 3.09 -17.90
N TYR A 59 2.87 3.22 -17.33
CA TYR A 59 2.59 4.27 -16.35
C TYR A 59 3.09 3.90 -14.95
N VAL A 60 3.51 4.91 -14.21
CA VAL A 60 4.26 4.76 -12.97
C VAL A 60 3.42 5.13 -11.76
N TYR A 61 3.59 4.36 -10.69
CA TYR A 61 2.91 4.51 -9.40
C TYR A 61 3.90 4.34 -8.25
N ASP A 62 3.61 4.89 -7.08
CA ASP A 62 4.46 4.75 -5.90
C ASP A 62 4.55 3.31 -5.39
N CYS A 63 3.51 2.51 -5.57
CA CYS A 63 3.45 1.11 -5.17
C CYS A 63 2.34 0.36 -5.93
N ASP A 64 2.32 -0.96 -5.82
CA ASP A 64 1.32 -1.82 -6.45
C ASP A 64 -0.10 -1.52 -5.97
N PHE A 65 -0.29 -1.14 -4.71
CA PHE A 65 -1.60 -0.77 -4.18
C PHE A 65 -2.11 0.53 -4.79
N ASN A 66 -1.24 1.52 -4.97
CA ASN A 66 -1.58 2.75 -5.67
C ASN A 66 -1.90 2.47 -7.14
N GLN A 67 -1.20 1.54 -7.79
CA GLN A 67 -1.53 1.09 -9.14
C GLN A 67 -2.94 0.49 -9.19
N MET A 68 -3.29 -0.40 -8.27
CA MET A 68 -4.62 -1.01 -8.19
C MET A 68 -5.73 0.03 -7.97
N LEU A 69 -5.44 1.07 -7.21
CA LEU A 69 -6.36 2.17 -6.92
C LEU A 69 -6.32 3.30 -7.96
N LYS A 70 -5.47 3.18 -8.99
CA LYS A 70 -5.25 4.21 -10.03
C LYS A 70 -4.82 5.56 -9.45
N LEU A 71 -4.06 5.54 -8.37
CA LEU A 71 -3.44 6.71 -7.77
C LEU A 71 -2.09 6.96 -8.43
N ASN A 72 -2.04 7.93 -9.33
CA ASN A 72 -0.83 8.27 -10.08
C ASN A 72 0.30 8.73 -9.14
N ILE A 73 1.56 8.53 -9.57
CA ILE A 73 2.73 9.00 -8.83
C ILE A 73 2.75 10.53 -8.68
N GLU A 74 2.20 11.23 -9.65
CA GLU A 74 1.89 12.65 -9.57
C GLU A 74 0.37 12.83 -9.48
N SER A 75 -0.12 13.57 -8.49
CA SER A 75 -1.55 13.65 -8.18
C SER A 75 -2.42 14.10 -9.35
N PHE A 76 -1.87 14.88 -10.27
CA PHE A 76 -2.63 15.50 -11.35
C PHE A 76 -2.28 14.98 -12.75
N LYS A 77 -1.31 14.07 -12.89
CA LYS A 77 -0.80 13.62 -14.17
C LYS A 77 -0.43 12.14 -14.13
N LYS A 78 -0.83 11.41 -15.16
CA LYS A 78 -0.23 10.10 -15.43
C LYS A 78 1.18 10.31 -15.97
N THR A 79 2.16 9.69 -15.35
CA THR A 79 3.55 9.76 -15.76
C THR A 79 3.98 8.43 -16.36
N HIS A 80 4.46 8.46 -17.60
CA HIS A 80 5.02 7.28 -18.26
C HIS A 80 6.48 7.10 -17.86
N ILE A 81 6.96 5.86 -17.79
CA ILE A 81 8.33 5.55 -17.39
C ILE A 81 9.39 6.27 -18.24
N SER A 82 9.11 6.55 -19.51
CA SER A 82 10.01 7.30 -20.40
C SER A 82 10.11 8.79 -20.05
N GLU A 83 9.22 9.30 -19.20
CA GLU A 83 9.15 10.70 -18.78
C GLU A 83 9.71 10.90 -17.36
N LEU A 84 10.22 9.81 -16.73
CA LEU A 84 10.77 9.91 -15.39
C LEU A 84 12.03 10.75 -15.36
N GLU A 85 12.05 11.67 -14.41
CA GLU A 85 13.22 12.48 -14.09
C GLU A 85 13.97 11.87 -12.91
N ASP A 86 15.26 12.17 -12.77
CA ASP A 86 16.12 11.62 -11.72
C ASP A 86 15.67 11.98 -10.30
N ASP A 87 14.84 13.01 -10.16
CA ASP A 87 14.31 13.49 -8.88
C ASP A 87 13.08 12.71 -8.38
N ILE A 88 12.61 11.72 -9.14
CA ILE A 88 11.38 10.96 -8.80
C ILE A 88 11.44 10.35 -7.41
N ILE A 89 12.62 9.94 -6.95
CA ILE A 89 12.85 9.33 -5.65
C ILE A 89 12.65 10.34 -4.51
N SER A 90 12.82 11.63 -4.79
CA SER A 90 12.65 12.72 -3.81
C SER A 90 11.21 13.24 -3.73
N LYS A 91 10.34 12.84 -4.65
CA LYS A 91 8.94 13.28 -4.68
C LYS A 91 8.15 12.72 -3.50
N LYS A 92 7.17 13.50 -3.09
CA LYS A 92 6.25 13.08 -2.04
C LYS A 92 5.38 11.92 -2.55
N ILE A 93 5.38 10.82 -1.81
CA ILE A 93 4.55 9.64 -2.09
C ILE A 93 3.06 10.05 -2.00
N ASN A 94 2.27 9.63 -2.98
CA ASN A 94 0.83 9.82 -2.97
C ASN A 94 0.19 8.83 -1.99
N THR A 95 -0.45 9.33 -0.96
CA THR A 95 -0.98 8.52 0.15
C THR A 95 -2.50 8.55 0.20
N GLY A 96 -3.07 7.50 0.80
CA GLY A 96 -4.49 7.40 1.10
C GLY A 96 -4.72 6.56 2.35
N ASP A 97 -5.97 6.36 2.73
CA ASP A 97 -6.34 5.59 3.92
C ASP A 97 -5.83 4.14 3.89
N HIS A 98 -5.69 3.56 2.70
CA HIS A 98 -5.12 2.22 2.53
C HIS A 98 -3.67 2.11 3.04
N CYS A 99 -2.92 3.22 3.08
CA CYS A 99 -1.54 3.24 3.58
C CYS A 99 -1.42 2.84 5.05
N TYR A 100 -2.50 2.95 5.82
CA TYR A 100 -2.53 2.41 7.19
C TYR A 100 -2.35 0.88 7.21
N GLY A 101 -2.69 0.18 6.14
CA GLY A 101 -2.38 -1.24 6.00
C GLY A 101 -0.88 -1.54 6.01
N CYS A 102 -0.06 -0.65 5.46
CA CYS A 102 1.40 -0.77 5.46
C CYS A 102 2.06 -0.28 6.75
N SER A 103 1.39 0.57 7.52
CA SER A 103 1.95 1.23 8.70
C SER A 103 1.37 0.76 10.03
N ALA A 104 0.34 -0.09 10.03
CA ALA A 104 -0.21 -0.68 11.24
C ALA A 104 0.59 -1.90 11.70
N GLY A 105 0.84 -2.04 12.98
CA GLY A 105 1.55 -3.17 13.56
C GLY A 105 2.92 -3.41 12.93
N SER A 106 3.14 -4.60 12.38
CA SER A 106 4.35 -4.97 11.64
C SER A 106 4.34 -4.51 10.18
N GLY A 107 3.27 -3.87 9.74
CA GLY A 107 3.07 -3.45 8.37
C GLY A 107 2.56 -4.56 7.45
N SER A 108 2.46 -4.23 6.16
CA SER A 108 2.12 -5.18 5.10
C SER A 108 3.39 -5.81 4.54
N SER A 109 3.28 -7.06 4.10
CA SER A 109 4.43 -7.88 3.72
C SER A 109 4.99 -7.61 2.33
N CYS A 110 4.98 -6.40 1.85
CA CYS A 110 5.68 -6.05 0.60
C CYS A 110 7.22 -6.25 0.71
N GLY A 111 7.66 -7.30 1.41
CA GLY A 111 9.07 -7.67 1.57
C GLY A 111 9.83 -6.98 2.69
N GLY A 112 9.17 -6.17 3.54
CA GLY A 112 9.92 -5.37 4.52
C GLY A 112 9.74 -5.77 5.98
N SER A 113 8.56 -6.13 6.41
CA SER A 113 8.26 -6.20 7.86
C SER A 113 8.29 -7.59 8.48
N LEU A 114 8.43 -8.64 7.70
CA LEU A 114 8.58 -10.01 8.16
C LEU A 114 10.04 -10.51 8.13
N VAL A 115 10.94 -9.63 7.85
CA VAL A 115 12.39 -9.95 7.82
C VAL A 115 13.03 -9.53 9.12
#